data_887c6b42c4e73349425d452248ec4c87
#
_entry.id   887c6b42c4e73349425d452248ec4c87
#
_cell.length_a   1.000
_cell.length_b   1.000
_cell.length_c   1.000
_cell.angle_alpha   90.00
_cell.angle_beta   90.00
_cell.angle_gamma   90.00
#
_symmetry.space_group_name_H-M   'P 1'
#
loop_
_entity.id
_entity.type
_entity.pdbx_description
1 polymer ?
#
loop_
_entity_poly.entity_id
_entity_poly.type
_entity_poly.pdbx_seq_one_letter_code
_entity_poly.pdbx_strand_id
1 'polypeptide(L)'
;MTVSTCATQLPVVTSTLLENAPVAKGIWKLRLGSAEIASNFVPGQFVMLRIADRTDPLIGRALAIYSADAKVGTQRSWIELVYQVKGRMTTQLAELVSGQRLELWGPLGNAFSDKVVEHLVMVAGGIGQTPFLT
;
A
#
# COMPACT_ATOMS: atom_id res chain seq x y z
N MET A 1 15.06 35.51 1.24
CA MET A 1 14.12 34.45 1.63
C MET A 1 13.89 33.54 0.46
N THR A 2 14.62 32.44 0.39
CA THR A 2 14.41 31.40 -0.61
C THR A 2 13.36 30.45 -0.06
N VAL A 3 12.15 30.56 -0.57
CA VAL A 3 11.12 29.55 -0.35
C VAL A 3 11.50 28.33 -1.18
N SER A 4 12.12 27.35 -0.53
CA SER A 4 12.33 26.05 -1.14
C SER A 4 10.99 25.32 -1.21
N THR A 5 10.24 25.57 -2.28
CA THR A 5 9.10 24.76 -2.64
C THR A 5 9.60 23.51 -3.35
N CYS A 6 10.16 22.60 -2.61
CA CYS A 6 10.34 21.26 -3.12
C CYS A 6 9.11 20.41 -2.70
N ALA A 7 8.00 20.64 -3.36
CA ALA A 7 6.99 19.62 -3.47
C ALA A 7 7.57 18.57 -4.44
N THR A 8 8.31 17.61 -3.90
CA THR A 8 8.67 16.43 -4.65
C THR A 8 7.36 15.75 -5.02
N GLN A 9 6.91 15.95 -6.26
CA GLN A 9 5.78 15.20 -6.79
C GLN A 9 6.23 13.74 -6.84
N LEU A 10 5.72 12.95 -5.90
CA LEU A 10 5.90 11.51 -5.97
C LEU A 10 5.20 11.01 -7.23
N PRO A 11 5.91 10.29 -8.10
CA PRO A 11 5.32 9.82 -9.34
C PRO A 11 4.21 8.80 -9.05
N VAL A 12 3.21 8.80 -9.92
CA VAL A 12 2.23 7.70 -9.96
C VAL A 12 2.90 6.51 -10.63
N VAL A 13 2.95 5.39 -9.94
CA VAL A 13 3.57 4.15 -10.41
C VAL A 13 2.47 3.18 -10.85
N THR A 14 2.57 2.68 -12.07
CA THR A 14 1.70 1.58 -12.52
C THR A 14 2.29 0.25 -12.07
N SER A 15 1.53 -0.49 -11.28
CA SER A 15 1.92 -1.77 -10.70
C SER A 15 1.05 -2.91 -11.21
N THR A 16 1.65 -4.08 -11.37
CA THR A 16 0.93 -5.28 -11.75
C THR A 16 0.44 -6.01 -10.50
N LEU A 17 -0.83 -6.38 -10.49
CA LEU A 17 -1.41 -7.25 -9.47
C LEU A 17 -0.83 -8.65 -9.60
N LEU A 18 -0.12 -9.10 -8.58
CA LEU A 18 0.50 -10.43 -8.53
C LEU A 18 -0.44 -11.44 -7.86
N GLU A 19 -1.10 -11.04 -6.79
CA GLU A 19 -2.01 -11.86 -6.02
C GLU A 19 -3.12 -11.00 -5.40
N ASN A 20 -4.33 -11.53 -5.35
CA ASN A 20 -5.47 -10.93 -4.66
C ASN A 20 -6.31 -12.06 -4.06
N ALA A 21 -6.25 -12.23 -2.75
CA ALA A 21 -6.84 -13.37 -2.08
C ALA A 21 -7.56 -12.99 -0.78
N PRO A 22 -8.71 -13.62 -0.47
CA PRO A 22 -9.37 -13.45 0.81
C PRO A 22 -8.51 -14.08 1.92
N VAL A 23 -8.31 -13.36 3.01
CA VAL A 23 -7.58 -13.83 4.21
C VAL A 23 -8.51 -14.03 5.40
N ALA A 24 -9.67 -13.34 5.40
CA ALA A 24 -10.74 -13.52 6.37
C ALA A 24 -12.06 -13.04 5.75
N LYS A 25 -13.18 -13.23 6.46
CA LYS A 25 -14.49 -12.76 5.98
C LYS A 25 -14.48 -11.25 5.70
N GLY A 26 -14.61 -10.88 4.43
CA GLY A 26 -14.62 -9.49 3.97
C GLY A 26 -13.25 -8.79 4.02
N ILE A 27 -12.17 -9.51 4.32
CA ILE A 27 -10.80 -9.00 4.37
C ILE A 27 -9.95 -9.72 3.33
N TRP A 28 -9.25 -8.94 2.53
CA TRP A 28 -8.45 -9.39 1.42
C TRP A 28 -7.01 -8.90 1.55
N LYS A 29 -6.10 -9.66 1.00
CA LYS A 29 -4.70 -9.29 0.84
C LYS A 29 -4.38 -9.24 -0.64
N LEU A 30 -3.79 -8.14 -1.08
CA LEU A 30 -3.28 -8.00 -2.42
C LEU A 30 -1.77 -7.78 -2.41
N ARG A 31 -1.08 -8.38 -3.38
CA ARG A 31 0.35 -8.21 -3.60
C ARG A 31 0.56 -7.56 -4.95
N LEU A 32 1.34 -6.49 -4.95
CA LEU A 32 1.63 -5.67 -6.13
C LEU A 32 3.12 -5.65 -6.42
N GLY A 33 3.48 -5.84 -7.67
CA GLY A 33 4.85 -5.67 -8.14
C GLY A 33 5.21 -4.18 -8.19
N SER A 34 6.07 -3.72 -7.28
CA SER A 34 6.54 -2.35 -7.23
C SER A 34 7.91 -2.26 -6.57
N ALA A 35 8.95 -2.18 -7.39
CA ALA A 35 10.32 -2.05 -6.89
C ALA A 35 10.54 -0.68 -6.24
N GLU A 36 9.99 0.38 -6.82
CA GLU A 36 10.18 1.74 -6.34
C GLU A 36 9.59 1.94 -4.94
N ILE A 37 8.35 1.51 -4.72
CA ILE A 37 7.70 1.65 -3.41
C ILE A 37 8.35 0.72 -2.40
N ALA A 38 8.61 -0.54 -2.77
CA ALA A 38 9.21 -1.52 -1.87
C ALA A 38 10.60 -1.08 -1.35
N SER A 39 11.39 -0.40 -2.19
CA SER A 39 12.74 0.06 -1.82
C SER A 39 12.75 1.32 -0.96
N ASN A 40 11.69 2.11 -1.02
CA ASN A 40 11.61 3.41 -0.33
C ASN A 40 10.62 3.44 0.84
N PHE A 41 9.92 2.34 1.05
CA PHE A 41 8.93 2.21 2.11
C PHE A 41 9.57 2.15 3.49
N VAL A 42 8.92 2.80 4.46
CA VAL A 42 9.24 2.71 5.88
C VAL A 42 7.98 2.32 6.66
N PRO A 43 8.07 1.45 7.67
CA PRO A 43 6.92 1.01 8.46
C PRO A 43 6.05 2.17 8.97
N GLY A 44 4.74 2.05 8.82
CA GLY A 44 3.75 3.08 9.15
C GLY A 44 3.23 3.87 7.95
N GLN A 45 3.90 3.80 6.81
CA GLN A 45 3.48 4.48 5.59
C GLN A 45 2.36 3.74 4.85
N PHE A 46 1.72 4.45 3.92
CA PHE A 46 0.61 3.98 3.11
C PHE A 46 0.80 4.36 1.64
N VAL A 47 -0.03 3.83 0.79
CA VAL A 47 -0.16 4.23 -0.61
C VAL A 47 -1.59 4.66 -0.92
N MET A 48 -1.74 5.60 -1.84
CA MET A 48 -3.01 5.78 -2.54
C MET A 48 -3.07 4.81 -3.70
N LEU A 49 -4.16 4.08 -3.82
CA LEU A 49 -4.35 3.05 -4.83
C LEU A 49 -5.59 3.33 -5.66
N ARG A 50 -5.47 3.17 -6.98
CA ARG A 50 -6.55 3.29 -7.95
C ARG A 50 -6.47 2.13 -8.95
N ILE A 51 -7.62 1.65 -9.42
CA ILE A 51 -7.65 0.67 -10.51
C ILE A 51 -7.31 1.41 -11.81
N ALA A 52 -6.28 0.94 -12.52
CA ALA A 52 -5.87 1.55 -13.77
C ALA A 52 -6.99 1.46 -14.84
N ASP A 53 -7.01 2.43 -15.72
CA ASP A 53 -7.94 2.49 -16.85
C ASP A 53 -9.44 2.54 -16.45
N ARG A 54 -9.74 2.88 -15.19
CA ARG A 54 -11.11 3.11 -14.70
C ARG A 54 -11.28 4.54 -14.21
N THR A 55 -12.42 5.11 -14.55
CA THR A 55 -12.82 6.46 -14.09
C THR A 55 -13.83 6.42 -12.96
N ASP A 56 -14.31 5.23 -12.60
CA ASP A 56 -15.31 5.04 -11.56
C ASP A 56 -14.94 3.82 -10.67
N PRO A 57 -14.68 4.03 -9.40
CA PRO A 57 -14.57 5.33 -8.72
C PRO A 57 -13.31 6.11 -9.11
N LEU A 58 -13.45 7.42 -9.30
CA LEU A 58 -12.35 8.30 -9.70
C LEU A 58 -11.30 8.46 -8.58
N ILE A 59 -11.76 8.47 -7.33
CA ILE A 59 -10.90 8.70 -6.17
C ILE A 59 -10.32 7.37 -5.69
N GLY A 60 -8.99 7.30 -5.62
CA GLY A 60 -8.27 6.16 -5.04
C GLY A 60 -8.52 5.99 -3.55
N ARG A 61 -8.02 4.91 -2.99
CA ARG A 61 -8.08 4.58 -1.55
C ARG A 61 -6.68 4.58 -0.94
N ALA A 62 -6.59 5.18 0.24
CA ALA A 62 -5.41 5.05 1.08
C ALA A 62 -5.41 3.68 1.74
N LEU A 63 -4.36 2.91 1.50
CA LEU A 63 -4.16 1.60 2.11
C LEU A 63 -2.77 1.54 2.73
N ALA A 64 -2.70 1.20 4.01
CA ALA A 64 -1.43 1.01 4.71
C ALA A 64 -0.64 -0.14 4.09
N ILE A 65 0.66 0.03 3.99
CA ILE A 65 1.55 -1.05 3.54
C ILE A 65 1.68 -2.05 4.69
N TYR A 66 1.26 -3.30 4.39
CA TYR A 66 1.30 -4.41 5.34
C TYR A 66 2.65 -5.10 5.35
N SER A 67 3.26 -5.26 4.20
CA SER A 67 4.57 -5.89 4.03
C SER A 67 5.19 -5.46 2.72
N ALA A 68 6.50 -5.50 2.63
CA ALA A 68 7.23 -5.22 1.41
C ALA A 68 8.50 -6.06 1.34
N ASP A 69 8.91 -6.40 0.12
CA ASP A 69 10.16 -7.11 -0.14
C ASP A 69 10.86 -6.45 -1.34
N ALA A 70 11.93 -5.74 -1.04
CA ALA A 70 12.79 -5.12 -2.03
C ALA A 70 13.93 -6.08 -2.38
N LYS A 71 13.72 -6.91 -3.40
CA LYS A 71 14.74 -7.88 -3.84
C LYS A 71 15.71 -7.28 -4.83
N VAL A 72 16.97 -7.63 -4.65
CA VAL A 72 18.06 -7.33 -5.60
C VAL A 72 18.18 -8.48 -6.57
N GLY A 73 18.25 -8.19 -7.87
CA GLY A 73 18.46 -9.18 -8.92
C GLY A 73 17.20 -9.55 -9.72
N THR A 74 17.05 -10.81 -10.10
CA THR A 74 15.99 -11.30 -11.01
C THR A 74 14.63 -11.49 -10.36
N GLN A 75 14.53 -11.43 -9.04
CA GLN A 75 13.28 -11.57 -8.32
C GLN A 75 12.52 -10.24 -8.29
N ARG A 76 11.20 -10.30 -8.48
CA ARG A 76 10.35 -9.10 -8.47
C ARG A 76 10.19 -8.59 -7.04
N SER A 77 10.52 -7.33 -6.83
CA SER A 77 10.15 -6.60 -5.61
C SER A 77 8.65 -6.39 -5.55
N TRP A 78 8.08 -6.46 -4.37
CA TRP A 78 6.63 -6.34 -4.19
C TRP A 78 6.27 -5.63 -2.87
N ILE A 79 5.04 -5.15 -2.81
CA ILE A 79 4.37 -4.71 -1.60
C ILE A 79 3.08 -5.50 -1.40
N GLU A 80 2.68 -5.68 -0.15
CA GLU A 80 1.39 -6.23 0.23
C GLU A 80 0.54 -5.19 0.94
N LEU A 81 -0.74 -5.19 0.61
CA LEU A 81 -1.76 -4.36 1.22
C LEU A 81 -2.89 -5.26 1.71
N VAL A 82 -3.43 -4.99 2.88
CA VAL A 82 -4.60 -5.68 3.41
C VAL A 82 -5.74 -4.70 3.50
N TYR A 83 -6.91 -5.08 2.98
CA TYR A 83 -8.07 -4.21 2.93
C TYR A 83 -9.37 -4.91 3.28
N GLN A 84 -10.32 -4.14 3.78
CA GLN A 84 -11.68 -4.61 4.03
C GLN A 84 -12.58 -4.21 2.87
N VAL A 85 -13.37 -5.15 2.38
CA VAL A 85 -14.42 -4.88 1.39
C VAL A 85 -15.57 -4.17 2.10
N LYS A 86 -15.72 -2.87 1.84
CA LYS A 86 -16.71 -2.04 2.54
C LYS A 86 -17.44 -1.05 1.64
N GLY A 87 -16.91 -0.74 0.49
CA GLY A 87 -17.48 0.25 -0.42
C GLY A 87 -17.19 -0.09 -1.87
N ARG A 88 -17.64 0.77 -2.78
CA ARG A 88 -17.60 0.54 -4.22
C ARG A 88 -16.20 0.19 -4.73
N MET A 89 -15.20 0.97 -4.34
CA MET A 89 -13.83 0.76 -4.80
C MET A 89 -13.25 -0.58 -4.30
N THR A 90 -13.43 -0.91 -3.03
CA THR A 90 -12.92 -2.16 -2.46
C THR A 90 -13.67 -3.39 -2.94
N THR A 91 -14.96 -3.25 -3.31
CA THR A 91 -15.73 -4.32 -3.99
C THR A 91 -15.14 -4.59 -5.36
N GLN A 92 -14.91 -3.56 -6.17
CA GLN A 92 -14.28 -3.72 -7.48
C GLN A 92 -12.83 -4.24 -7.36
N LEU A 93 -12.12 -3.85 -6.32
CA LEU A 93 -10.76 -4.32 -6.05
C LEU A 93 -10.75 -5.84 -5.79
N ALA A 94 -11.73 -6.36 -5.05
CA ALA A 94 -11.85 -7.79 -4.75
C ALA A 94 -12.16 -8.65 -5.99
N GLU A 95 -12.68 -8.06 -7.06
CA GLU A 95 -12.96 -8.74 -8.32
C GLU A 95 -11.72 -8.84 -9.24
N LEU A 96 -10.64 -8.13 -8.92
CA LEU A 96 -9.46 -8.12 -9.76
C LEU A 96 -8.68 -9.44 -9.66
N VAL A 97 -8.12 -9.81 -10.79
CA VAL A 97 -7.29 -11.02 -10.93
C VAL A 97 -5.83 -10.65 -11.24
N SER A 98 -4.92 -11.57 -10.96
CA SER A 98 -3.50 -11.42 -11.27
C SER A 98 -3.28 -11.01 -12.73
N GLY A 99 -2.32 -10.12 -12.95
CA GLY A 99 -1.99 -9.55 -14.26
C GLY A 99 -2.67 -8.20 -14.53
N GLN A 100 -3.72 -7.83 -13.80
CA GLN A 100 -4.35 -6.52 -13.96
C GLN A 100 -3.49 -5.41 -13.34
N ARG A 101 -3.71 -4.19 -13.80
CA ARG A 101 -2.90 -3.04 -13.43
C ARG A 101 -3.60 -2.14 -12.42
N LEU A 102 -2.83 -1.65 -11.47
CA LEU A 102 -3.24 -0.64 -10.51
C LEU A 102 -2.27 0.53 -10.55
N GLU A 103 -2.77 1.70 -10.30
CA GLU A 103 -1.96 2.89 -10.11
C GLU A 103 -1.75 3.14 -8.63
N LEU A 104 -0.49 3.30 -8.25
CA LEU A 104 -0.05 3.56 -6.90
C LEU A 104 0.60 4.93 -6.80
N TRP A 105 0.34 5.60 -5.73
CA TRP A 105 0.94 6.87 -5.38
C TRP A 105 1.47 6.78 -3.94
N GLY A 106 2.77 6.86 -3.80
CA GLY A 106 3.44 6.72 -2.50
C GLY A 106 4.89 6.25 -2.62
N PRO A 107 5.51 5.87 -1.51
CA PRO A 107 4.92 5.78 -0.15
C PRO A 107 4.60 7.15 0.43
N LEU A 108 3.51 7.25 1.18
CA LEU A 108 2.99 8.47 1.79
C LEU A 108 2.94 8.34 3.31
N GLY A 109 2.89 9.48 4.00
CA GLY A 109 2.77 9.51 5.45
C GLY A 109 4.10 9.39 6.17
N ASN A 110 4.03 9.43 7.50
CA ASN A 110 5.19 9.35 8.37
C ASN A 110 5.45 7.91 8.79
N ALA A 111 6.73 7.61 9.05
CA ALA A 111 7.12 6.35 9.65
C ALA A 111 6.68 6.27 11.12
N PHE A 112 6.59 5.05 11.64
CA PHE A 112 6.57 4.84 13.09
C PHE A 112 7.88 5.31 13.71
N SER A 113 7.86 5.60 15.01
CA SER A 113 9.08 5.94 15.74
C SER A 113 9.99 4.71 15.82
N ASP A 114 11.25 4.90 15.49
CA ASP A 114 12.34 3.93 15.62
C ASP A 114 13.03 3.95 17.00
N LYS A 115 12.49 4.76 17.92
CA LYS A 115 13.04 4.85 19.28
C LYS A 115 12.92 3.51 20.00
N VAL A 116 14.04 3.03 20.49
CA VAL A 116 14.06 1.87 21.38
C VAL A 116 13.38 2.25 22.69
N VAL A 117 12.36 1.49 23.05
CA VAL A 117 11.59 1.68 24.28
C VAL A 117 11.57 0.38 25.06
N GLU A 118 11.51 0.46 26.38
CA GLU A 118 11.46 -0.72 27.25
C GLU A 118 10.12 -1.45 27.12
N HIS A 119 9.03 -0.70 26.92
CA HIS A 119 7.69 -1.25 26.70
C HIS A 119 7.01 -0.54 25.54
N LEU A 120 6.50 -1.30 24.61
CA LEU A 120 5.70 -0.82 23.48
C LEU A 120 4.27 -1.34 23.61
N VAL A 121 3.30 -0.43 23.64
CA VAL A 121 1.88 -0.78 23.63
C VAL A 121 1.28 -0.36 22.30
N MET A 122 0.73 -1.34 21.57
CA MET A 122 0.01 -1.11 20.32
C MET A 122 -1.48 -1.40 20.54
N VAL A 123 -2.33 -0.42 20.21
CA VAL A 123 -3.78 -0.53 20.36
C VAL A 123 -4.43 -0.56 18.99
N ALA A 124 -5.18 -1.63 18.74
CA ALA A 124 -5.83 -1.88 17.45
C ALA A 124 -7.33 -2.12 17.64
N GLY A 125 -8.13 -1.43 16.84
CA GLY A 125 -9.59 -1.58 16.83
C GLY A 125 -10.16 -2.21 15.56
N GLY A 126 -9.31 -2.67 14.64
CA GLY A 126 -9.76 -3.24 13.35
C GLY A 126 -8.64 -3.32 12.33
N ILE A 127 -8.98 -3.12 11.04
CA ILE A 127 -8.03 -3.24 9.91
C ILE A 127 -6.83 -2.28 10.02
N GLY A 128 -6.94 -1.20 10.76
CA GLY A 128 -5.85 -0.24 10.99
C GLY A 128 -4.61 -0.81 11.68
N GLN A 129 -4.68 -2.05 12.21
CA GLN A 129 -3.54 -2.76 12.78
C GLN A 129 -2.54 -3.30 11.74
N THR A 130 -2.93 -3.34 10.49
CA THR A 130 -2.11 -3.96 9.43
C THR A 130 -0.68 -3.43 9.36
N PRO A 131 -0.38 -2.14 9.53
CA PRO A 131 0.99 -1.64 9.50
C PRO A 131 1.82 -1.95 10.74
N PHE A 132 1.27 -2.59 11.77
CA PHE A 132 2.01 -2.93 13.00
C PHE A 132 2.96 -4.12 12.83
N LEU A 133 2.81 -4.89 11.76
CA LEU A 133 3.58 -6.12 11.51
C LEU A 133 4.79 -5.90 10.58
N THR A 134 5.02 -4.67 10.15
CA THR A 134 6.16 -4.30 9.30
C THR A 134 7.38 -3.83 10.08
#